data_fd4e78d6f498d31174a0e516c3e3796d
#
_entry.id   fd4e78d6f498d31174a0e516c3e3796d
#
_cell.length_a   1.000
_cell.length_b   1.000
_cell.length_c   1.000
_cell.angle_alpha   90.00
_cell.angle_beta   90.00
_cell.angle_gamma   90.00
#
_symmetry.space_group_name_H-M   'P 1'
#
loop_
_entity.id
_entity.type
_entity.pdbx_description
1 polymer ?
#
loop_
_entity_poly.entity_id
_entity_poly.type
_entity_poly.pdbx_seq_one_letter_code
_entity_poly.pdbx_strand_id
1 'polypeptide(L)'
;HYFFTVLAEKLDFCALNKMPISVLMLDIDFFKKFNDTYGHACGDFVLQKVSKTIFESIRGQDLAGRYGGEEFVVMLYNTDADAAMMVAERIRKNIAEQELIYENNKMSLTISIGVSVFDGYNSVNAKDLVELADRALYQSKENGRNRVTLADENTPPPTKK
;
A
#
# COMPACT_ATOMS: atom_id res chain seq x y z
N HIS A 1 13.44 7.78 -1.32
CA HIS A 1 14.00 8.51 -2.47
C HIS A 1 14.05 7.67 -3.73
N TYR A 2 14.55 6.44 -3.63
CA TYR A 2 14.61 5.54 -4.77
C TYR A 2 13.23 5.28 -5.37
N PHE A 3 12.23 5.04 -4.53
CA PHE A 3 10.85 4.80 -4.96
C PHE A 3 10.32 5.96 -5.81
N PHE A 4 10.48 7.20 -5.31
CA PHE A 4 9.99 8.39 -6.02
C PHE A 4 10.71 8.62 -7.35
N THR A 5 12.02 8.34 -7.39
CA THR A 5 12.78 8.46 -8.63
C THR A 5 12.28 7.48 -9.69
N VAL A 6 12.09 6.22 -9.30
CA VAL A 6 11.59 5.19 -10.23
C VAL A 6 10.14 5.50 -10.64
N LEU A 7 9.30 5.91 -9.69
CA LEU A 7 7.92 6.25 -9.99
C LEU A 7 7.84 7.40 -11.00
N ALA A 8 8.64 8.45 -10.81
CA ALA A 8 8.67 9.59 -11.73
C ALA A 8 9.07 9.17 -13.15
N GLU A 9 10.10 8.33 -13.28
CA GLU A 9 10.53 7.80 -14.57
C GLU A 9 9.44 6.96 -15.23
N LYS A 10 8.78 6.10 -14.47
CA LYS A 10 7.71 5.25 -15.00
C LYS A 10 6.46 6.06 -15.36
N LEU A 11 6.15 7.10 -14.59
CA LEU A 11 5.05 8.01 -14.93
C LEU A 11 5.28 8.71 -16.26
N ASP A 12 6.50 9.22 -16.50
CA ASP A 12 6.84 9.85 -17.76
C ASP A 12 6.69 8.87 -18.92
N PHE A 13 7.17 7.65 -18.76
CA PHE A 13 7.05 6.61 -19.78
C PHE A 13 5.57 6.26 -20.04
N CYS A 14 4.80 6.09 -18.98
CA CYS A 14 3.38 5.75 -19.08
C CYS A 14 2.57 6.89 -19.73
N ALA A 15 2.91 8.13 -19.40
CA ALA A 15 2.25 9.30 -20.03
C ALA A 15 2.51 9.35 -21.54
N LEU A 16 3.75 9.07 -21.96
CA LEU A 16 4.11 9.05 -23.38
C LEU A 16 3.41 7.92 -24.14
N ASN A 17 3.18 6.81 -23.48
CA ASN A 17 2.62 5.60 -24.12
C ASN A 17 1.15 5.38 -23.78
N LYS A 18 0.50 6.32 -23.10
CA LYS A 18 -0.91 6.26 -22.72
C LYS A 18 -1.22 4.98 -21.93
N MET A 19 -0.35 4.67 -20.99
CA MET A 19 -0.45 3.47 -20.15
C MET A 19 -0.81 3.86 -18.70
N PRO A 20 -1.63 3.06 -18.01
CA PRO A 20 -1.93 3.35 -16.63
C PRO A 20 -0.81 2.92 -15.70
N ILE A 21 -0.73 3.58 -14.56
CA ILE A 21 0.15 3.18 -13.46
C ILE A 21 -0.59 3.45 -12.15
N SER A 22 -0.46 2.54 -11.20
CA SER A 22 -1.17 2.64 -9.93
C SER A 22 -0.20 2.66 -8.76
N VAL A 23 -0.61 3.31 -7.68
CA VAL A 23 0.15 3.37 -6.43
C VAL A 23 -0.74 2.88 -5.29
N LEU A 24 -0.17 2.03 -4.45
CA LEU A 24 -0.78 1.57 -3.22
C LEU A 24 -0.01 2.14 -2.03
N MET A 25 -0.73 2.71 -1.06
CA MET A 25 -0.19 3.01 0.26
C MET A 25 -0.81 2.05 1.25
N LEU A 26 0.03 1.41 2.07
CA LEU A 26 -0.38 0.34 2.95
C LEU A 26 0.13 0.62 4.36
N ASP A 27 -0.70 0.34 5.36
CA ASP A 27 -0.34 0.54 6.76
C ASP A 27 -0.91 -0.61 7.59
N ILE A 28 -0.07 -1.23 8.41
CA ILE A 28 -0.49 -2.33 9.28
C ILE A 28 -1.40 -1.77 10.38
N ASP A 29 -2.60 -2.33 10.50
CA ASP A 29 -3.58 -1.89 11.46
C ASP A 29 -3.14 -2.19 12.91
N PHE A 30 -3.21 -1.17 13.77
CA PHE A 30 -2.90 -1.28 15.20
C PHE A 30 -1.48 -1.79 15.50
N PHE A 31 -0.53 -1.47 14.64
CA PHE A 31 0.84 -1.98 14.78
C PHE A 31 1.51 -1.52 16.07
N LYS A 32 1.29 -0.27 16.49
CA LYS A 32 1.85 0.22 17.76
C LYS A 32 1.33 -0.59 18.94
N LYS A 33 0.03 -0.83 18.98
CA LYS A 33 -0.58 -1.66 20.03
C LYS A 33 -0.03 -3.09 20.01
N PHE A 34 0.18 -3.62 18.80
CA PHE A 34 0.79 -4.93 18.61
C PHE A 34 2.20 -4.98 19.24
N ASN A 35 3.04 -4.00 18.95
CA ASN A 35 4.37 -3.89 19.53
C ASN A 35 4.34 -3.74 21.04
N ASP A 36 3.41 -2.95 21.57
CA ASP A 36 3.25 -2.77 23.01
C ASP A 36 2.86 -4.09 23.71
N THR A 37 2.13 -4.95 23.01
CA THR A 37 1.69 -6.24 23.54
C THR A 37 2.76 -7.32 23.42
N TYR A 38 3.42 -7.42 22.26
CA TYR A 38 4.30 -8.54 21.92
C TYR A 38 5.78 -8.19 21.86
N GLY A 39 6.12 -6.90 21.90
CA GLY A 39 7.50 -6.42 21.87
C GLY A 39 8.00 -6.14 20.46
N HIS A 40 9.09 -5.38 20.38
CA HIS A 40 9.66 -4.92 19.10
C HIS A 40 10.23 -6.05 18.24
N ALA A 41 10.81 -7.08 18.86
CA ALA A 41 11.34 -8.22 18.11
C ALA A 41 10.23 -8.96 17.36
N CYS A 42 9.06 -9.13 17.98
CA CYS A 42 7.89 -9.70 17.33
C CYS A 42 7.36 -8.77 16.25
N GLY A 43 7.37 -7.46 16.49
CA GLY A 43 7.01 -6.46 15.48
C GLY A 43 7.89 -6.55 14.24
N ASP A 44 9.21 -6.70 14.41
CA ASP A 44 10.13 -6.86 13.28
C ASP A 44 9.84 -8.14 12.50
N PHE A 45 9.54 -9.24 13.20
CA PHE A 45 9.14 -10.49 12.57
C PHE A 45 7.89 -10.29 11.70
N VAL A 46 6.89 -9.60 12.23
CA VAL A 46 5.64 -9.31 11.52
C VAL A 46 5.90 -8.44 10.29
N LEU A 47 6.73 -7.40 10.43
CA LEU A 47 7.08 -6.53 9.31
C LEU A 47 7.72 -7.32 8.16
N GLN A 48 8.60 -8.28 8.48
CA GLN A 48 9.21 -9.15 7.48
C GLN A 48 8.16 -10.02 6.78
N LYS A 49 7.20 -10.55 7.52
CA LYS A 49 6.13 -11.37 6.94
C LYS A 49 5.21 -10.56 6.04
N VAL A 50 4.84 -9.36 6.45
CA VAL A 50 4.03 -8.46 5.64
C VAL A 50 4.78 -8.07 4.37
N SER A 51 6.04 -7.70 4.49
CA SER A 51 6.90 -7.37 3.35
C SER A 51 6.96 -8.51 2.34
N LYS A 52 7.16 -9.74 2.82
CA LYS A 52 7.20 -10.93 1.97
C LYS A 52 5.87 -11.13 1.22
N THR A 53 4.75 -10.98 1.91
CA THR A 53 3.42 -11.12 1.31
C THR A 53 3.21 -10.09 0.20
N ILE A 54 3.62 -8.84 0.44
CA ILE A 54 3.53 -7.78 -0.57
C ILE A 54 4.39 -8.14 -1.79
N PHE A 55 5.65 -8.52 -1.56
CA PHE A 55 6.57 -8.88 -2.65
C PHE A 55 6.06 -10.03 -3.50
N GLU A 56 5.49 -11.05 -2.87
CA GLU A 56 4.96 -12.23 -3.57
C GLU A 56 3.67 -11.92 -4.35
N SER A 57 3.03 -10.77 -4.07
CA SER A 57 1.78 -10.38 -4.69
C SER A 57 1.96 -9.49 -5.92
N ILE A 58 3.17 -9.04 -6.20
CA ILE A 58 3.47 -8.12 -7.30
C ILE A 58 4.40 -8.77 -8.33
N ARG A 59 4.49 -8.14 -9.52
CA ARG A 59 5.30 -8.65 -10.64
C ARG A 59 6.68 -8.01 -10.64
N GLY A 60 7.59 -8.55 -11.50
CA GLY A 60 8.96 -8.07 -11.57
C GLY A 60 9.11 -6.61 -12.01
N GLN A 61 8.18 -6.07 -12.80
CA GLN A 61 8.19 -4.68 -13.21
C GLN A 61 7.58 -3.73 -12.19
N ASP A 62 6.95 -4.26 -11.16
CA ASP A 62 6.40 -3.48 -10.06
C ASP A 62 7.48 -3.19 -9.02
N LEU A 63 7.23 -2.23 -8.15
CA LEU A 63 8.19 -1.86 -7.13
C LEU A 63 7.48 -1.70 -5.78
N ALA A 64 8.05 -2.26 -4.75
CA ALA A 64 7.57 -2.09 -3.38
C ALA A 64 8.69 -1.56 -2.48
N GLY A 65 8.32 -0.78 -1.48
CA GLY A 65 9.27 -0.27 -0.50
C GLY A 65 8.62 0.04 0.83
N ARG A 66 9.45 0.18 1.86
CA ARG A 66 9.02 0.70 3.16
C ARG A 66 8.96 2.21 3.06
N TYR A 67 7.81 2.78 3.46
CA TYR A 67 7.62 4.22 3.44
C TYR A 67 7.87 4.84 4.82
N GLY A 68 7.46 4.14 5.86
CA GLY A 68 7.66 4.52 7.25
C GLY A 68 7.84 3.28 8.11
N GLY A 69 7.63 3.38 9.43
CA GLY A 69 7.80 2.28 10.37
C GLY A 69 6.98 1.04 10.02
N GLU A 70 5.69 1.24 9.85
CA GLU A 70 4.71 0.18 9.51
C GLU A 70 4.02 0.44 8.18
N GLU A 71 4.52 1.39 7.41
CA GLU A 71 3.93 1.80 6.13
C GLU A 71 4.74 1.27 4.96
N PHE A 72 4.04 0.87 3.92
CA PHE A 72 4.61 0.39 2.67
C PHE A 72 4.01 1.16 1.51
N VAL A 73 4.77 1.25 0.43
CA VAL A 73 4.31 1.86 -0.81
C VAL A 73 4.59 0.90 -1.96
N VAL A 74 3.66 0.80 -2.90
CA VAL A 74 3.78 -0.10 -4.06
C VAL A 74 3.42 0.67 -5.32
N MET A 75 4.24 0.49 -6.35
CA MET A 75 3.95 0.95 -7.70
C MET A 75 3.58 -0.26 -8.55
N LEU A 76 2.43 -0.21 -9.19
CA LEU A 76 1.98 -1.23 -10.12
C LEU A 76 2.06 -0.68 -11.55
N TYR A 77 3.03 -1.17 -12.30
CA TYR A 77 3.31 -0.71 -13.66
C TYR A 77 2.27 -1.23 -14.64
N ASN A 78 1.83 -0.38 -15.57
CA ASN A 78 0.84 -0.73 -16.60
C ASN A 78 -0.39 -1.44 -16.00
N THR A 79 -0.94 -0.84 -14.94
CA THR A 79 -2.01 -1.45 -14.16
C THR A 79 -3.11 -0.41 -13.94
N ASP A 80 -4.31 -0.71 -14.41
CA ASP A 80 -5.47 0.17 -14.27
C ASP A 80 -6.16 0.00 -12.90
N ALA A 81 -7.24 0.75 -12.69
CA ALA A 81 -7.95 0.77 -11.42
C ALA A 81 -8.46 -0.61 -11.00
N ASP A 82 -9.11 -1.33 -11.92
CA ASP A 82 -9.68 -2.64 -11.61
C ASP A 82 -8.59 -3.64 -11.23
N ALA A 83 -7.52 -3.69 -12.01
CA ALA A 83 -6.39 -4.58 -11.75
C ALA A 83 -5.67 -4.21 -10.44
N ALA A 84 -5.49 -2.92 -10.18
CA ALA A 84 -4.86 -2.44 -8.94
C ALA A 84 -5.70 -2.82 -7.71
N MET A 85 -7.01 -2.67 -7.80
CA MET A 85 -7.91 -3.06 -6.71
C MET A 85 -7.86 -4.57 -6.45
N MET A 86 -7.73 -5.38 -7.49
CA MET A 86 -7.57 -6.83 -7.34
C MET A 86 -6.26 -7.18 -6.61
N VAL A 87 -5.17 -6.54 -6.98
CA VAL A 87 -3.87 -6.76 -6.32
C VAL A 87 -3.95 -6.33 -4.85
N ALA A 88 -4.49 -5.15 -4.60
CA ALA A 88 -4.62 -4.62 -3.24
C ALA A 88 -5.49 -5.53 -2.36
N GLU A 89 -6.62 -5.99 -2.88
CA GLU A 89 -7.51 -6.89 -2.13
C GLU A 89 -6.86 -8.25 -1.87
N ARG A 90 -6.08 -8.76 -2.82
CA ARG A 90 -5.32 -10.00 -2.62
C ARG A 90 -4.29 -9.85 -1.51
N ILE A 91 -3.56 -8.73 -1.48
CA ILE A 91 -2.60 -8.44 -0.41
C ILE A 91 -3.32 -8.37 0.94
N ARG A 92 -4.40 -7.59 1.01
CA ARG A 92 -5.18 -7.43 2.23
C ARG A 92 -5.67 -8.77 2.77
N LYS A 93 -6.27 -9.57 1.91
CA LYS A 93 -6.84 -10.87 2.27
C LYS A 93 -5.76 -11.84 2.73
N ASN A 94 -4.65 -11.92 1.99
CA ASN A 94 -3.55 -12.82 2.35
C ASN A 94 -2.96 -12.45 3.71
N ILE A 95 -2.84 -11.17 4.03
CA ILE A 95 -2.34 -10.73 5.33
C ILE A 95 -3.37 -11.06 6.43
N ALA A 96 -4.65 -10.77 6.21
CA ALA A 96 -5.70 -11.02 7.20
C ALA A 96 -5.86 -12.50 7.53
N GLU A 97 -5.68 -13.37 6.55
CA GLU A 97 -5.83 -14.81 6.72
C GLU A 97 -4.56 -15.52 7.18
N GLN A 98 -3.43 -14.82 7.22
CA GLN A 98 -2.16 -15.39 7.60
C GLN A 98 -2.10 -15.62 9.10
N GLU A 99 -1.83 -16.87 9.51
CA GLU A 99 -1.55 -17.19 10.89
C GLU A 99 -0.06 -16.97 11.14
N LEU A 100 0.26 -16.07 12.07
CA LEU A 100 1.63 -15.76 12.44
C LEU A 100 1.97 -16.46 13.75
N ILE A 101 3.08 -17.18 13.78
CA ILE A 101 3.54 -17.87 14.97
C ILE A 101 4.92 -17.35 15.35
N TYR A 102 5.02 -16.78 16.54
CA TYR A 102 6.28 -16.27 17.08
C TYR A 102 6.39 -16.70 18.54
N GLU A 103 7.44 -17.45 18.88
CA GLU A 103 7.68 -17.95 20.27
C GLU A 103 6.42 -18.60 20.87
N ASN A 104 5.80 -19.51 20.11
CA ASN A 104 4.59 -20.25 20.47
C ASN A 104 3.31 -19.40 20.59
N ASN A 105 3.38 -18.10 20.30
CA ASN A 105 2.20 -17.26 20.25
C ASN A 105 1.62 -17.25 18.83
N LYS A 106 0.34 -17.55 18.74
CA LYS A 106 -0.41 -17.42 17.47
C LYS A 106 -1.03 -16.03 17.44
N MET A 107 -0.86 -15.34 16.32
CA MET A 107 -1.38 -13.99 16.17
C MET A 107 -1.80 -13.75 14.75
N SER A 108 -2.66 -12.77 14.55
CA SER A 108 -3.08 -12.31 13.25
C SER A 108 -3.17 -10.79 13.26
N LEU A 109 -3.12 -10.20 12.08
CA LEU A 109 -3.29 -8.76 11.94
C LEU A 109 -3.89 -8.45 10.59
N THR A 110 -4.29 -7.20 10.43
CA THR A 110 -4.85 -6.72 9.17
C THR A 110 -4.08 -5.52 8.66
N ILE A 111 -4.36 -5.15 7.43
CA ILE A 111 -3.73 -4.01 6.79
C ILE A 111 -4.79 -3.17 6.11
N SER A 112 -4.61 -1.85 6.15
CA SER A 112 -5.45 -0.91 5.41
C SER A 112 -4.67 -0.43 4.19
N ILE A 113 -5.35 -0.24 3.07
CA ILE A 113 -4.72 0.10 1.80
C ILE A 113 -5.49 1.23 1.12
N GLY A 114 -4.76 2.19 0.58
CA GLY A 114 -5.29 3.20 -0.32
C GLY A 114 -4.68 3.03 -1.70
N VAL A 115 -5.47 3.21 -2.73
CA VAL A 115 -5.05 3.04 -4.13
C VAL A 115 -5.29 4.33 -4.88
N SER A 116 -4.30 4.78 -5.65
CA SER A 116 -4.46 5.86 -6.63
C SER A 116 -4.01 5.38 -7.99
N VAL A 117 -4.58 5.96 -9.04
CA VAL A 117 -4.34 5.51 -10.41
C VAL A 117 -4.11 6.72 -11.32
N PHE A 118 -3.03 6.65 -12.10
CA PHE A 118 -2.85 7.49 -13.26
C PHE A 118 -3.36 6.71 -14.47
N ASP A 119 -4.29 7.31 -15.22
CA ASP A 119 -4.97 6.60 -16.31
C ASP A 119 -4.19 6.61 -17.64
N GLY A 120 -3.07 7.31 -17.70
CA GLY A 120 -2.26 7.45 -18.92
C GLY A 120 -2.54 8.71 -19.71
N TYR A 121 -3.55 9.49 -19.33
CA TYR A 121 -4.01 10.65 -20.14
C TYR A 121 -3.91 11.98 -19.42
N ASN A 122 -4.18 12.02 -18.12
CA ASN A 122 -4.13 13.27 -17.36
C ASN A 122 -2.73 13.46 -16.77
N SER A 123 -2.29 14.72 -16.66
CA SER A 123 -1.00 15.01 -16.05
C SER A 123 -1.06 14.84 -14.54
N VAL A 124 -0.11 14.09 -13.99
CA VAL A 124 0.07 13.95 -12.56
C VAL A 124 1.55 13.72 -12.26
N ASN A 125 2.06 14.28 -11.17
CA ASN A 125 3.42 13.99 -10.75
C ASN A 125 3.45 12.89 -9.68
N ALA A 126 4.63 12.32 -9.45
CA ALA A 126 4.80 11.21 -8.51
C ALA A 126 4.33 11.55 -7.11
N LYS A 127 4.67 12.75 -6.63
CA LYS A 127 4.29 13.20 -5.28
C LYS A 127 2.78 13.24 -5.11
N ASP A 128 2.09 13.81 -6.08
CA ASP A 128 0.62 13.95 -6.00
C ASP A 128 -0.07 12.59 -6.08
N LEU A 129 0.45 11.69 -6.89
CA LEU A 129 -0.11 10.34 -7.01
C LEU A 129 0.03 9.57 -5.70
N VAL A 130 1.18 9.65 -5.05
CA VAL A 130 1.40 9.02 -3.74
C VAL A 130 0.52 9.68 -2.67
N GLU A 131 0.41 11.00 -2.67
CA GLU A 131 -0.45 11.72 -1.73
C GLU A 131 -1.90 11.30 -1.88
N LEU A 132 -2.37 11.12 -3.09
CA LEU A 132 -3.73 10.68 -3.34
C LEU A 132 -3.98 9.26 -2.80
N ALA A 133 -3.02 8.36 -2.97
CA ALA A 133 -3.09 7.02 -2.36
C ALA A 133 -3.13 7.11 -0.82
N ASP A 134 -2.36 8.03 -0.25
CA ASP A 134 -2.32 8.24 1.20
C ASP A 134 -3.66 8.74 1.73
N ARG A 135 -4.33 9.64 1.00
CA ARG A 135 -5.69 10.08 1.34
C ARG A 135 -6.68 8.92 1.35
N ALA A 136 -6.59 8.05 0.36
CA ALA A 136 -7.43 6.86 0.28
C ALA A 136 -7.14 5.89 1.43
N LEU A 137 -5.87 5.74 1.81
CA LEU A 137 -5.48 4.96 2.99
C LEU A 137 -6.14 5.51 4.26
N TYR A 138 -6.12 6.83 4.41
CA TYR A 138 -6.79 7.46 5.55
C TYR A 138 -8.28 7.12 5.58
N GLN A 139 -8.94 7.12 4.42
CA GLN A 139 -10.36 6.72 4.33
C GLN A 139 -10.55 5.26 4.74
N SER A 140 -9.66 4.37 4.34
CA SER A 140 -9.72 2.97 4.77
C SER A 140 -9.66 2.86 6.28
N LYS A 141 -8.78 3.62 6.93
CA LYS A 141 -8.64 3.63 8.39
C LYS A 141 -9.89 4.20 9.08
N GLU A 142 -10.43 5.30 8.55
CA GLU A 142 -11.63 5.94 9.11
C GLU A 142 -12.88 5.05 8.98
N ASN A 143 -12.95 4.28 7.91
CA ASN A 143 -14.12 3.45 7.61
C ASN A 143 -14.08 2.07 8.27
N GLY A 144 -13.12 1.82 9.15
CA GLY A 144 -13.09 0.60 9.95
C GLY A 144 -11.86 -0.28 9.77
N ARG A 145 -10.88 0.16 9.01
CA ARG A 145 -9.64 -0.59 8.73
C ARG A 145 -9.88 -1.90 7.98
N ASN A 146 -8.84 -2.67 7.76
CA ASN A 146 -8.91 -3.97 7.06
C ASN A 146 -9.71 -3.86 5.76
N ARG A 147 -9.33 -2.93 4.92
CA ARG A 147 -10.02 -2.67 3.65
C ARG A 147 -9.16 -1.90 2.68
N VAL A 148 -9.61 -1.88 1.44
CA VAL A 148 -8.99 -1.13 0.34
C VAL A 148 -9.94 -0.01 -0.08
N THR A 149 -9.40 1.18 -0.30
CA THR A 149 -10.15 2.33 -0.82
C THR A 149 -9.46 2.83 -2.08
N LEU A 150 -10.24 3.00 -3.13
CA LEU A 150 -9.76 3.63 -4.37
C LEU A 150 -9.97 5.13 -4.27
N ALA A 151 -8.91 5.90 -4.46
CA ALA A 151 -9.00 7.35 -4.50
C ALA A 151 -9.66 7.82 -5.80
N ASP A 152 -10.41 8.89 -5.69
CA ASP A 152 -10.93 9.62 -6.85
C ASP A 152 -10.65 11.12 -6.65
N GLU A 153 -11.09 11.94 -7.59
CA GLU A 153 -10.87 13.38 -7.53
C GLU A 153 -11.52 14.06 -6.31
N ASN A 154 -12.51 13.40 -5.71
CA ASN A 154 -13.25 13.92 -4.56
C ASN A 154 -12.71 13.39 -3.21
N THR A 155 -11.66 12.57 -3.23
CA THR A 155 -11.09 12.01 -2.01
C THR A 155 -10.52 13.14 -1.15
N PRO A 156 -11.06 13.38 0.07
CA PRO A 156 -10.62 14.49 0.89
C PRO A 156 -9.24 14.28 1.49
N PRO A 157 -8.52 15.38 1.82
CA PRO A 157 -7.28 15.27 2.58
C PRO A 157 -7.55 14.70 3.97
N PRO A 158 -6.52 14.11 4.63
CA PRO A 158 -6.66 13.64 6.00
C PRO A 158 -7.10 14.78 6.93
N THR A 159 -7.99 14.45 7.87
CA THR A 159 -8.38 15.40 8.91
C THR A 159 -7.23 15.53 9.91
N LYS A 160 -6.77 16.75 10.14
CA LYS A 160 -5.76 17.00 11.15
C LYS A 160 -6.37 16.82 12.53
N LYS A 161 -5.71 16.04 13.33
CA LYS A 161 -6.02 15.92 14.76
C LYS A 161 -5.19 16.89 15.55
#